data_6db21af1e2287adaaabcf59203aac81b
#
_entry.id   6db21af1e2287adaaabcf59203aac81b
#
_cell.length_a   1.000
_cell.length_b   1.000
_cell.length_c   1.000
_cell.angle_alpha   90.00
_cell.angle_beta   90.00
_cell.angle_gamma   90.00
#
_symmetry.space_group_name_H-M   'P 1'
#
loop_
_entity.id
_entity.type
_entity.pdbx_description
1 polymer ?
#
loop_
_entity_poly.entity_id
_entity_poly.type
_entity_poly.pdbx_seq_one_letter_code
_entity_poly.pdbx_strand_id
1 'polypeptide(L)'
;SAAEPTCDTIVSAGTVKVLTDQGWTFEEKEFVVGGVTLADGLLCFWADYSVASDHGQLYGWSTISAEDAASAQSSLLAEGWTREDGPDGIYITENPQFAMGTDEDGYGMTYLFGDGWVKFADTRQGLILIEWAG
;
A
#
# COMPACT_ATOMS: atom_id res chain seq x y z
N SER A 1 -24.63 0.06 5.71
CA SER A 1 -23.47 -0.82 5.65
C SER A 1 -22.36 -0.16 4.83
N ALA A 2 -21.16 -0.24 5.33
CA ALA A 2 -20.01 0.25 4.57
C ALA A 2 -19.82 -0.62 3.33
N ALA A 3 -19.53 0.01 2.20
CA ALA A 3 -19.15 -0.73 1.00
C ALA A 3 -17.81 -1.45 1.25
N GLU A 4 -17.65 -2.60 0.64
CA GLU A 4 -16.36 -3.28 0.69
C GLU A 4 -15.33 -2.53 -0.15
N PRO A 5 -14.06 -2.47 0.28
CA PRO A 5 -13.02 -1.82 -0.53
C PRO A 5 -12.77 -2.60 -1.82
N THR A 6 -12.58 -1.87 -2.90
CA THR A 6 -12.20 -2.41 -4.21
C THR A 6 -11.04 -1.61 -4.76
N CYS A 7 -10.36 -2.13 -5.78
CA CYS A 7 -9.20 -1.46 -6.35
C CYS A 7 -9.51 -0.08 -6.94
N ASP A 8 -10.74 0.14 -7.37
CA ASP A 8 -11.17 1.43 -7.92
C ASP A 8 -11.84 2.33 -6.87
N THR A 9 -11.97 1.89 -5.63
CA THR A 9 -12.54 2.71 -4.55
C THR A 9 -11.53 3.08 -3.47
N ILE A 10 -10.44 2.34 -3.28
CA ILE A 10 -9.44 2.67 -2.27
C ILE A 10 -8.58 3.87 -2.67
N VAL A 11 -8.50 4.18 -3.95
CA VAL A 11 -7.82 5.39 -4.46
C VAL A 11 -8.85 6.35 -5.02
N SER A 12 -8.48 7.62 -5.21
CA SER A 12 -9.41 8.63 -5.72
C SER A 12 -9.88 8.32 -7.14
N ALA A 13 -11.08 8.82 -7.48
CA ALA A 13 -11.60 8.69 -8.84
C ALA A 13 -10.67 9.33 -9.87
N GLY A 14 -10.00 10.42 -9.52
CA GLY A 14 -8.99 11.05 -10.39
C GLY A 14 -7.79 10.16 -10.65
N THR A 15 -7.32 9.42 -9.63
CA THR A 15 -6.23 8.46 -9.78
C THR A 15 -6.65 7.31 -10.70
N VAL A 16 -7.84 6.76 -10.48
CA VAL A 16 -8.38 5.69 -11.34
C VAL A 16 -8.43 6.15 -12.80
N LYS A 17 -8.93 7.38 -13.03
CA LYS A 17 -9.03 7.94 -14.38
C LYS A 17 -7.66 8.05 -15.05
N VAL A 18 -6.66 8.56 -14.34
CA VAL A 18 -5.30 8.69 -14.88
C VAL A 18 -4.74 7.32 -15.27
N LEU A 19 -4.89 6.32 -14.40
CA LEU A 19 -4.37 4.98 -14.68
C LEU A 19 -5.10 4.31 -15.84
N THR A 20 -6.43 4.40 -15.89
CA THR A 20 -7.21 3.81 -16.99
C THR A 20 -6.99 4.53 -18.31
N ASP A 21 -6.76 5.84 -18.31
CA ASP A 21 -6.46 6.60 -19.52
C ASP A 21 -5.11 6.19 -20.13
N GLN A 22 -4.20 5.63 -19.33
CA GLN A 22 -2.93 5.06 -19.79
C GLN A 22 -3.06 3.65 -20.34
N GLY A 23 -4.26 3.07 -20.29
CA GLY A 23 -4.49 1.69 -20.69
C GLY A 23 -4.18 0.68 -19.59
N TRP A 24 -3.99 1.13 -18.36
CA TRP A 24 -3.69 0.26 -17.24
C TRP A 24 -4.97 -0.31 -16.64
N THR A 25 -4.86 -1.55 -16.17
CA THR A 25 -5.91 -2.23 -15.42
C THR A 25 -5.33 -2.72 -14.10
N PHE A 26 -6.16 -3.30 -13.24
CA PHE A 26 -5.71 -3.77 -11.94
C PHE A 26 -5.96 -5.26 -11.76
N GLU A 27 -5.15 -5.87 -10.89
CA GLU A 27 -5.38 -7.19 -10.32
C GLU A 27 -5.49 -7.06 -8.81
N GLU A 28 -6.49 -7.71 -8.23
CA GLU A 28 -6.62 -7.80 -6.78
C GLU A 28 -5.78 -8.97 -6.29
N LYS A 29 -5.03 -8.72 -5.23
CA LYS A 29 -4.16 -9.70 -4.60
C LYS A 29 -4.45 -9.78 -3.11
N GLU A 30 -4.07 -10.89 -2.50
CA GLU A 30 -4.12 -11.02 -1.05
C GLU A 30 -3.20 -9.98 -0.40
N PHE A 31 -3.70 -9.29 0.63
CA PHE A 31 -2.91 -8.30 1.35
C PHE A 31 -2.27 -8.95 2.58
N VAL A 32 -0.97 -9.15 2.51
CA VAL A 32 -0.17 -9.72 3.58
C VAL A 32 0.82 -8.67 4.06
N VAL A 33 0.82 -8.38 5.35
CA VAL A 33 1.70 -7.37 5.95
C VAL A 33 2.53 -8.03 7.04
N GLY A 34 3.85 -8.08 6.85
CA GLY A 34 4.76 -8.66 7.85
C GLY A 34 4.38 -10.09 8.26
N GLY A 35 3.89 -10.91 7.33
CA GLY A 35 3.46 -12.26 7.62
C GLY A 35 2.02 -12.39 8.14
N VAL A 36 1.31 -11.27 8.30
CA VAL A 36 -0.10 -11.27 8.73
C VAL A 36 -1.00 -11.14 7.51
N THR A 37 -1.87 -12.12 7.29
CA THR A 37 -2.84 -12.08 6.20
C THR A 37 -4.06 -11.27 6.61
N LEU A 38 -4.39 -10.23 5.85
CA LEU A 38 -5.49 -9.32 6.12
C LEU A 38 -6.67 -9.62 5.18
N ALA A 39 -7.55 -10.51 5.63
CA ALA A 39 -8.67 -10.99 4.81
C ALA A 39 -9.71 -9.91 4.49
N ASP A 40 -9.79 -8.87 5.32
CA ASP A 40 -10.76 -7.78 5.14
C ASP A 40 -10.25 -6.67 4.21
N GLY A 41 -9.02 -6.77 3.75
CA GLY A 41 -8.40 -5.79 2.87
C GLY A 41 -8.04 -6.36 1.52
N LEU A 42 -7.34 -5.55 0.74
CA LEU A 42 -6.88 -5.96 -0.57
C LEU A 42 -5.61 -5.20 -0.94
N LEU A 43 -4.84 -5.84 -1.80
CA LEU A 43 -3.68 -5.24 -2.46
C LEU A 43 -4.00 -5.17 -3.95
N CYS A 44 -3.81 -4.01 -4.53
CA CYS A 44 -4.11 -3.77 -5.95
C CYS A 44 -2.81 -3.48 -6.69
N PHE A 45 -2.58 -4.21 -7.75
CA PHE A 45 -1.48 -3.96 -8.66
C PHE A 45 -2.03 -3.40 -9.98
N TRP A 46 -1.74 -2.14 -10.24
CA TRP A 46 -2.14 -1.46 -11.47
C TRP A 46 -1.01 -1.50 -12.48
N ALA A 47 -1.29 -1.99 -13.68
CA ALA A 47 -0.29 -2.07 -14.74
C ALA A 47 -0.96 -2.23 -16.09
N ASP A 48 -0.18 -2.08 -17.16
CA ASP A 48 -0.62 -2.42 -18.51
C ASP A 48 -0.28 -3.90 -18.77
N TYR A 49 -1.28 -4.75 -18.57
CA TYR A 49 -1.12 -6.19 -18.73
C TYR A 49 -1.09 -6.65 -20.19
N SER A 50 -1.30 -5.72 -21.15
CA SER A 50 -1.21 -6.04 -22.57
C SER A 50 0.24 -6.09 -23.06
N VAL A 51 1.19 -5.62 -22.27
CA VAL A 51 2.62 -5.60 -22.59
C VAL A 51 3.42 -6.19 -21.43
N ALA A 52 4.55 -6.78 -21.73
CA ALA A 52 5.51 -7.22 -20.72
C ALA A 52 6.26 -5.99 -20.20
N SER A 53 5.88 -5.51 -19.03
CA SER A 53 6.46 -4.31 -18.43
C SER A 53 6.68 -4.52 -16.94
N ASP A 54 7.79 -3.96 -16.42
CA ASP A 54 8.06 -3.93 -14.99
C ASP A 54 7.43 -2.71 -14.31
N HIS A 55 6.76 -1.86 -15.08
CA HIS A 55 6.11 -0.66 -14.55
C HIS A 55 4.73 -0.99 -14.03
N GLY A 56 4.46 -0.54 -12.82
CA GLY A 56 3.16 -0.72 -12.18
C GLY A 56 3.10 0.11 -10.92
N GLN A 57 1.91 0.18 -10.33
CA GLN A 57 1.69 0.86 -9.06
C GLN A 57 0.93 -0.05 -8.12
N LEU A 58 1.37 -0.08 -6.87
CA LEU A 58 0.77 -0.89 -5.81
C LEU A 58 0.03 0.02 -4.83
N TYR A 59 -1.19 -0.37 -4.50
CA TYR A 59 -2.00 0.30 -3.48
C TYR A 59 -2.70 -0.76 -2.65
N GLY A 60 -2.58 -0.66 -1.34
CA GLY A 60 -3.21 -1.59 -0.42
C GLY A 60 -3.93 -0.88 0.72
N TRP A 61 -4.99 -1.50 1.22
CA TRP A 61 -5.73 -1.00 2.38
C TRP A 61 -6.39 -2.16 3.11
N SER A 62 -6.40 -2.09 4.44
CA SER A 62 -7.17 -3.01 5.27
C SER A 62 -7.43 -2.41 6.64
N THR A 63 -8.49 -2.88 7.29
CA THR A 63 -8.58 -2.79 8.75
C THR A 63 -7.56 -3.74 9.36
N ILE A 64 -7.08 -3.42 10.54
CA ILE A 64 -6.13 -4.27 11.25
C ILE A 64 -6.31 -4.08 12.76
N SER A 65 -6.25 -5.17 13.51
CA SER A 65 -6.29 -5.10 14.96
C SER A 65 -4.97 -4.54 15.50
N ALA A 66 -4.99 -4.00 16.71
CA ALA A 66 -3.78 -3.50 17.36
C ALA A 66 -2.74 -4.62 17.53
N GLU A 67 -3.19 -5.83 17.84
CA GLU A 67 -2.32 -6.99 18.00
C GLU A 67 -1.64 -7.37 16.69
N ASP A 68 -2.41 -7.45 15.60
CA ASP A 68 -1.88 -7.78 14.28
C ASP A 68 -0.97 -6.67 13.76
N ALA A 69 -1.29 -5.40 14.03
CA ALA A 69 -0.44 -4.27 13.67
C ALA A 69 0.91 -4.36 14.36
N ALA A 70 0.93 -4.65 15.66
CA ALA A 70 2.17 -4.81 16.40
C ALA A 70 3.02 -5.97 15.87
N SER A 71 2.38 -7.10 15.57
CA SER A 71 3.05 -8.27 15.00
C SER A 71 3.64 -7.98 13.63
N ALA A 72 2.87 -7.33 12.74
CA ALA A 72 3.32 -6.96 11.40
C ALA A 72 4.49 -5.98 11.45
N GLN A 73 4.41 -4.96 12.30
CA GLN A 73 5.48 -3.98 12.47
C GLN A 73 6.77 -4.64 12.95
N SER A 74 6.67 -5.52 13.95
CA SER A 74 7.81 -6.26 14.47
C SER A 74 8.50 -7.08 13.39
N SER A 75 7.73 -7.79 12.58
CA SER A 75 8.25 -8.61 11.48
C SER A 75 8.97 -7.77 10.44
N LEU A 76 8.37 -6.64 10.05
CA LEU A 76 8.97 -5.73 9.07
C LEU A 76 10.30 -5.16 9.58
N LEU A 77 10.35 -4.74 10.83
CA LEU A 77 11.58 -4.22 11.43
C LEU A 77 12.66 -5.28 11.51
N ALA A 78 12.29 -6.54 11.79
CA ALA A 78 13.22 -7.66 11.80
C ALA A 78 13.80 -7.95 10.40
N GLU A 79 13.07 -7.61 9.35
CA GLU A 79 13.52 -7.75 7.97
C GLU A 79 14.36 -6.56 7.47
N GLY A 80 14.60 -5.58 8.31
CA GLY A 80 15.43 -4.42 7.98
C GLY A 80 14.67 -3.19 7.50
N TRP A 81 13.36 -3.18 7.59
CA TRP A 81 12.55 -2.00 7.28
C TRP A 81 12.76 -0.92 8.35
N THR A 82 12.54 0.33 7.98
CA THR A 82 12.79 1.49 8.85
C THR A 82 11.46 2.10 9.31
N ARG A 83 11.36 2.37 10.60
CA ARG A 83 10.18 3.00 11.21
C ARG A 83 10.38 4.51 11.37
N GLU A 84 9.36 5.28 10.99
CA GLU A 84 9.23 6.70 11.29
C GLU A 84 7.85 6.98 11.86
N ASP A 85 7.79 7.67 13.00
CA ASP A 85 6.51 8.10 13.58
C ASP A 85 6.16 9.49 13.05
N GLY A 86 4.96 9.64 12.53
CA GLY A 86 4.46 10.90 11.98
C GLY A 86 3.08 11.26 12.54
N PRO A 87 2.55 12.43 12.15
CA PRO A 87 1.24 12.89 12.65
C PRO A 87 0.07 12.00 12.21
N ASP A 88 0.23 11.29 11.09
CA ASP A 88 -0.84 10.44 10.54
C ASP A 88 -0.75 9.00 11.02
N GLY A 89 0.32 8.61 11.67
CA GLY A 89 0.53 7.26 12.15
C GLY A 89 1.99 6.85 12.07
N ILE A 90 2.20 5.54 11.93
CA ILE A 90 3.54 4.94 11.91
C ILE A 90 3.87 4.53 10.47
N TYR A 91 4.91 5.14 9.90
CA TYR A 91 5.43 4.77 8.59
C TYR A 91 6.51 3.71 8.74
N ILE A 92 6.41 2.64 7.97
CA ILE A 92 7.45 1.61 7.89
C ILE A 92 7.82 1.44 6.44
N THR A 93 9.05 1.82 6.09
CA THR A 93 9.55 1.89 4.72
C THR A 93 10.65 0.86 4.51
N GLU A 94 10.67 0.24 3.32
CA GLU A 94 11.71 -0.71 2.97
C GLU A 94 13.10 -0.07 3.01
N ASN A 95 14.12 -0.91 3.21
CA ASN A 95 15.51 -0.45 3.18
C ASN A 95 15.80 0.10 1.78
N PRO A 96 16.26 1.38 1.65
CA PRO A 96 16.54 1.98 0.36
C PRO A 96 17.55 1.21 -0.50
N GLN A 97 18.41 0.41 0.12
CA GLN A 97 19.38 -0.42 -0.60
C GLN A 97 18.72 -1.50 -1.45
N PHE A 98 17.49 -1.92 -1.09
CA PHE A 98 16.76 -2.97 -1.77
C PHE A 98 15.56 -2.44 -2.57
N ALA A 99 15.32 -1.13 -2.54
CA ALA A 99 14.20 -0.53 -3.25
C ALA A 99 14.43 -0.57 -4.76
N MET A 100 13.44 -1.05 -5.50
CA MET A 100 13.46 -1.06 -6.97
C MET A 100 13.14 0.31 -7.56
N GLY A 101 12.48 1.17 -6.79
CA GLY A 101 12.16 2.54 -7.15
C GLY A 101 11.81 3.33 -5.91
N THR A 102 12.07 4.61 -5.94
CA THR A 102 11.81 5.49 -4.80
C THR A 102 11.12 6.76 -5.27
N ASP A 103 10.49 7.49 -4.34
CA ASP A 103 9.98 8.83 -4.61
C ASP A 103 11.12 9.86 -4.58
N GLU A 104 10.78 11.14 -4.73
CA GLU A 104 11.76 12.22 -4.76
C GLU A 104 12.57 12.34 -3.48
N ASP A 105 11.99 11.88 -2.36
CA ASP A 105 12.63 11.92 -1.05
C ASP A 105 13.44 10.65 -0.73
N GLY A 106 13.46 9.68 -1.65
CA GLY A 106 14.22 8.44 -1.51
C GLY A 106 13.48 7.31 -0.80
N TYR A 107 12.14 7.41 -0.67
CA TYR A 107 11.34 6.37 -0.03
C TYR A 107 10.74 5.41 -1.07
N GLY A 108 10.95 4.12 -0.87
CA GLY A 108 10.34 3.05 -1.66
C GLY A 108 9.02 2.55 -1.05
N MET A 109 8.79 1.26 -1.11
CA MET A 109 7.58 0.64 -0.55
C MET A 109 7.40 1.04 0.90
N THR A 110 6.21 1.54 1.25
CA THR A 110 5.91 2.07 2.57
C THR A 110 4.53 1.63 3.04
N TYR A 111 4.47 1.16 4.29
CA TYR A 111 3.23 0.93 5.01
C TYR A 111 2.97 2.11 5.93
N LEU A 112 1.70 2.52 6.04
CA LEU A 112 1.26 3.50 7.04
C LEU A 112 0.23 2.84 7.94
N PHE A 113 0.58 2.69 9.21
CA PHE A 113 -0.31 2.13 10.23
C PHE A 113 -0.99 3.26 10.98
N GLY A 114 -2.31 3.34 10.85
CA GLY A 114 -3.13 4.27 11.60
C GLY A 114 -3.87 3.56 12.73
N ASP A 115 -4.89 4.21 13.27
CA ASP A 115 -5.72 3.64 14.33
C ASP A 115 -6.75 2.68 13.73
N GLY A 116 -6.44 1.39 13.78
CA GLY A 116 -7.32 0.34 13.28
C GLY A 116 -7.28 0.09 11.78
N TRP A 117 -6.30 0.67 11.08
CA TRP A 117 -6.13 0.47 9.63
C TRP A 117 -4.67 0.51 9.21
N VAL A 118 -4.39 -0.01 8.02
CA VAL A 118 -3.08 0.05 7.40
C VAL A 118 -3.23 0.33 5.90
N LYS A 119 -2.37 1.20 5.38
CA LYS A 119 -2.25 1.50 3.95
C LYS A 119 -0.89 1.06 3.45
N PHE A 120 -0.80 0.76 2.18
CA PHE A 120 0.46 0.40 1.53
C PHE A 120 0.51 1.00 0.13
N ALA A 121 1.68 1.50 -0.25
CA ALA A 121 1.96 1.95 -1.60
C ALA A 121 3.40 1.62 -1.96
N ASP A 122 3.71 1.63 -3.26
CA ASP A 122 5.04 1.36 -3.76
C ASP A 122 6.04 2.50 -3.48
N THR A 123 5.55 3.68 -3.09
CA THR A 123 6.35 4.77 -2.57
C THR A 123 5.62 5.44 -1.41
N ARG A 124 6.36 6.18 -0.57
CA ARG A 124 5.74 6.92 0.53
C ARG A 124 4.74 7.97 0.01
N GLN A 125 5.08 8.65 -1.08
CA GLN A 125 4.18 9.64 -1.70
C GLN A 125 2.90 9.01 -2.21
N GLY A 126 2.95 7.78 -2.68
CA GLY A 126 1.77 7.06 -3.17
C GLY A 126 0.69 6.84 -2.13
N LEU A 127 1.04 6.86 -0.84
CA LEU A 127 0.08 6.68 0.25
C LEU A 127 -1.00 7.74 0.26
N ILE A 128 -0.70 8.97 -0.17
CA ILE A 128 -1.69 10.06 -0.20
C ILE A 128 -2.78 9.83 -1.25
N LEU A 129 -2.55 8.96 -2.21
CA LEU A 129 -3.53 8.62 -3.24
C LEU A 129 -4.59 7.62 -2.73
N ILE A 130 -4.33 6.98 -1.60
CA ILE A 130 -5.27 6.04 -0.99
C ILE A 130 -6.23 6.84 -0.10
N GLU A 131 -7.49 6.97 -0.56
CA GLU A 131 -8.50 7.79 0.11
C GLU A 131 -9.54 6.98 0.89
N TRP A 132 -9.54 5.66 0.73
CA TRP A 132 -10.49 4.82 1.46
C TRP A 132 -10.24 4.91 2.95
N ALA A 133 -11.28 5.15 3.71
CA ALA A 133 -11.21 5.24 5.16
C ALA A 133 -12.18 4.28 5.88
N GLY A 134 -12.72 3.35 5.13
CA GLY A 134 -13.72 2.43 5.65
C GLY A 134 -15.11 3.00 5.49
#